data_e9d6bbca47aeb04007837c4ae4defc62
#
_entry.id   e9d6bbca47aeb04007837c4ae4defc62
#
_cell.length_a   1.000
_cell.length_b   1.000
_cell.length_c   1.000
_cell.angle_alpha   90.00
_cell.angle_beta   90.00
_cell.angle_gamma   90.00
#
_symmetry.space_group_name_H-M   'P 1'
#
loop_
_entity.id
_entity.type
_entity.pdbx_description
1 polymer ?
#
loop_
_entity_poly.entity_id
_entity_poly.type
_entity_poly.pdbx_seq_one_letter_code
_entity_poly.pdbx_strand_id
1 'polypeptide(L)'
;MNISRRDFVKGAGAGLLALLASPELAFSKVQVVGDPLQEYEYRGWEDLYKKEWTWDRVQYATHSVGCVGKCSWKVYSKNGIPLREEQTSTYPLYGKHTPGKYTWKCMGKDRGEAIRYGAGGKIPSFSPRGCQKGITYSDYMKQGNFLKYPLKRVGERGGRKWKRISWEQAFNEIADKIIDITLKDPGTMITTSRPFSQLSKGGSERFTGLLGGMLVPVSAMVGDAYPAGHTVLIGRIGSNLDDWFTADCLVGWTQNFTAMRIPDAHFAHEAKYNGARIIVVDPNHNVTAAQAADLYVPIRMGSDSYLAAAICNTIIKEKKYDADFMKEQTDLPFLVRLDNKKFLTQKDMKPDGKDLQYYFWDTKTNQAVEAPGCMESPDDKKTLDIAKLGYDPALEGRFTVKTADGKDVE
;
A
#
# COMPACT_ATOMS: atom_id res chain seq x y z
N MET A 1 -4.94 51.96 -9.46
CA MET A 1 -3.58 52.52 -9.22
C MET A 1 -2.59 51.36 -9.27
N ASN A 2 -1.77 51.34 -10.31
CA ASN A 2 -0.68 50.36 -10.39
C ASN A 2 0.53 50.93 -9.65
N ILE A 3 0.76 50.47 -8.46
CA ILE A 3 1.95 50.84 -7.68
C ILE A 3 3.08 49.90 -8.13
N SER A 4 4.20 50.47 -8.60
CA SER A 4 5.36 49.68 -8.99
C SER A 4 6.02 49.06 -7.76
N ARG A 5 6.67 47.89 -7.93
CA ARG A 5 7.44 47.22 -6.83
C ARG A 5 8.46 48.18 -6.21
N ARG A 6 9.02 49.08 -6.99
CA ARG A 6 10.01 50.08 -6.55
C ARG A 6 9.39 51.16 -5.67
N ASP A 7 8.14 51.56 -5.97
CA ASP A 7 7.41 52.57 -5.19
C ASP A 7 6.88 51.95 -3.89
N PHE A 8 6.50 50.65 -3.92
CA PHE A 8 6.15 49.94 -2.71
C PHE A 8 7.34 49.79 -1.74
N VAL A 9 8.53 49.42 -2.25
CA VAL A 9 9.75 49.33 -1.43
C VAL A 9 10.17 50.68 -0.89
N LYS A 10 10.06 51.74 -1.68
CA LYS A 10 10.35 53.12 -1.21
C LYS A 10 9.32 53.56 -0.15
N GLY A 11 8.06 53.27 -0.34
CA GLY A 11 7.01 53.56 0.65
C GLY A 11 7.18 52.81 1.95
N ALA A 12 7.51 51.50 1.87
CA ALA A 12 7.80 50.70 3.05
C ALA A 12 9.08 51.14 3.79
N GLY A 13 10.12 51.51 3.04
CA GLY A 13 11.35 52.06 3.60
C GLY A 13 11.13 53.43 4.27
N ALA A 14 10.35 54.32 3.67
CA ALA A 14 10.00 55.60 4.26
C ALA A 14 9.12 55.42 5.52
N GLY A 15 8.19 54.47 5.52
CA GLY A 15 7.40 54.11 6.69
C GLY A 15 8.25 53.56 7.85
N LEU A 16 9.22 52.70 7.55
CA LEU A 16 10.15 52.17 8.55
C LEU A 16 11.09 53.28 9.11
N LEU A 17 11.57 54.18 8.26
CA LEU A 17 12.37 55.34 8.68
C LEU A 17 11.58 56.30 9.53
N ALA A 18 10.30 56.57 9.20
CA ALA A 18 9.42 57.37 10.03
C ALA A 18 9.16 56.76 11.40
N LEU A 19 8.98 55.41 11.47
CA LEU A 19 8.87 54.67 12.73
C LEU A 19 10.16 54.75 13.57
N LEU A 20 11.32 54.66 12.93
CA LEU A 20 12.62 54.78 13.60
C LEU A 20 12.96 56.19 14.02
N ALA A 21 12.51 57.20 13.27
CA ALA A 21 12.73 58.61 13.54
C ALA A 21 11.78 59.22 14.59
N SER A 22 10.65 58.55 14.84
CA SER A 22 9.65 58.98 15.82
C SER A 22 9.19 57.81 16.69
N PRO A 23 10.06 57.27 17.55
CA PRO A 23 9.70 56.17 18.40
C PRO A 23 8.50 56.43 19.29
N GLU A 24 8.26 57.70 19.64
CA GLU A 24 7.09 58.15 20.41
C GLU A 24 5.75 57.95 19.67
N LEU A 25 5.77 58.04 18.36
CA LEU A 25 4.56 57.78 17.55
C LEU A 25 4.27 56.31 17.38
N ALA A 26 5.29 55.45 17.38
CA ALA A 26 5.14 54.03 17.25
C ALA A 26 4.80 53.32 18.60
N PHE A 27 5.25 53.91 19.69
CA PHE A 27 5.11 53.33 21.04
C PHE A 27 4.47 54.29 22.06
N SER A 28 3.69 55.23 21.60
CA SER A 28 3.14 56.32 22.43
C SER A 28 2.27 55.92 23.59
N LYS A 29 2.08 54.64 23.81
CA LYS A 29 1.37 54.12 25.00
C LYS A 29 1.86 52.73 25.38
N VAL A 30 3.17 52.49 25.37
CA VAL A 30 3.68 51.32 26.11
C VAL A 30 3.52 51.61 27.59
N GLN A 31 2.44 51.14 28.15
CA GLN A 31 2.26 51.15 29.59
C GLN A 31 3.26 50.15 30.18
N VAL A 32 4.15 50.67 31.05
CA VAL A 32 5.03 49.78 31.84
C VAL A 32 4.15 49.05 32.83
N VAL A 33 3.91 47.81 32.56
CA VAL A 33 3.15 46.93 33.47
C VAL A 33 4.15 46.37 34.48
N GLY A 34 3.89 46.57 35.78
CA GLY A 34 4.82 46.17 36.85
C GLY A 34 5.08 44.66 36.90
N ASP A 35 4.04 43.86 36.77
CA ASP A 35 4.13 42.42 36.53
C ASP A 35 3.22 42.05 35.34
N PRO A 36 3.81 41.90 34.15
CA PRO A 36 3.02 41.58 32.95
C PRO A 36 2.27 40.28 33.08
N LEU A 37 2.54 39.47 34.08
CA LEU A 37 1.88 38.19 34.30
C LEU A 37 0.67 38.31 35.22
N GLN A 38 0.54 39.36 36.01
CA GLN A 38 -0.56 39.54 37.00
C GLN A 38 -1.50 40.69 36.67
N GLU A 39 -1.03 41.76 36.02
CA GLU A 39 -1.77 43.02 35.91
C GLU A 39 -2.39 43.28 34.54
N TYR A 40 -2.16 42.44 33.56
CA TYR A 40 -2.62 42.67 32.21
C TYR A 40 -3.95 41.94 31.91
N GLU A 41 -5.02 42.69 31.82
CA GLU A 41 -6.36 42.20 31.43
C GLU A 41 -6.39 41.44 30.12
N TYR A 42 -5.31 41.59 29.35
CA TYR A 42 -5.10 40.91 28.07
C TYR A 42 -5.05 39.38 28.14
N ARG A 43 -4.95 38.81 29.31
CA ARG A 43 -4.96 37.35 29.51
C ARG A 43 -6.32 36.69 29.37
N GLY A 44 -7.38 37.46 29.19
CA GLY A 44 -8.69 36.89 28.86
C GLY A 44 -8.70 35.99 27.63
N TRP A 45 -7.81 36.23 26.69
CA TRP A 45 -7.66 35.36 25.50
C TRP A 45 -7.05 34.00 25.87
N GLU A 46 -6.13 33.93 26.82
CA GLU A 46 -5.58 32.66 27.31
C GLU A 46 -6.67 31.78 27.94
N ASP A 47 -7.56 32.40 28.68
CA ASP A 47 -8.67 31.68 29.30
C ASP A 47 -9.71 31.19 28.26
N LEU A 48 -9.97 32.00 27.22
CA LEU A 48 -10.77 31.58 26.08
C LEU A 48 -10.10 30.42 25.36
N TYR A 49 -8.80 30.54 25.11
CA TYR A 49 -8.00 29.51 24.46
C TYR A 49 -7.94 28.23 25.30
N LYS A 50 -7.72 28.34 26.61
CA LYS A 50 -7.74 27.21 27.53
C LYS A 50 -9.11 26.55 27.58
N LYS A 51 -10.20 27.32 27.54
CA LYS A 51 -11.58 26.80 27.49
C LYS A 51 -11.87 26.04 26.19
N GLU A 52 -11.38 26.53 25.07
CA GLU A 52 -11.50 25.84 23.78
C GLU A 52 -10.69 24.54 23.73
N TRP A 53 -9.60 24.47 24.50
CA TRP A 53 -8.74 23.29 24.58
C TRP A 53 -9.11 22.35 25.73
N THR A 54 -10.26 22.54 26.38
CA THR A 54 -10.79 21.59 27.36
C THR A 54 -11.57 20.50 26.65
N TRP A 55 -11.33 19.28 27.04
CA TRP A 55 -12.04 18.10 26.55
C TRP A 55 -12.51 17.24 27.72
N ASP A 56 -13.56 16.49 27.51
CA ASP A 56 -14.10 15.54 28.50
C ASP A 56 -13.70 14.11 28.14
N ARG A 57 -13.29 13.87 26.92
CA ARG A 57 -12.96 12.53 26.45
C ARG A 57 -11.81 12.52 25.43
N VAL A 58 -10.96 11.50 25.57
CA VAL A 58 -9.91 11.17 24.58
C VAL A 58 -10.12 9.73 24.13
N GLN A 59 -10.21 9.52 22.84
CA GLN A 59 -10.39 8.20 22.25
C GLN A 59 -9.40 7.96 21.13
N TYR A 60 -9.04 6.71 20.93
CA TYR A 60 -8.28 6.32 19.76
C TYR A 60 -9.23 6.08 18.59
N ALA A 61 -8.88 6.62 17.47
CA ALA A 61 -9.62 6.44 16.21
C ALA A 61 -8.67 6.24 15.06
N THR A 62 -9.20 5.69 14.01
CA THR A 62 -8.52 5.57 12.71
C THR A 62 -9.45 6.09 11.63
N HIS A 63 -8.89 6.62 10.56
CA HIS A 63 -9.66 7.01 9.39
C HIS A 63 -8.99 6.51 8.12
N SER A 64 -9.76 6.42 7.08
CA SER A 64 -9.31 6.07 5.74
C SER A 64 -10.04 6.94 4.73
N VAL A 65 -9.37 7.98 4.28
CA VAL A 65 -9.93 8.99 3.35
C VAL A 65 -9.49 8.77 1.91
N GLY A 66 -9.47 7.52 1.48
CA GLY A 66 -9.03 7.12 0.15
C GLY A 66 -7.52 6.92 0.03
N CYS A 67 -6.79 6.94 1.12
CA CYS A 67 -5.39 6.53 1.20
C CYS A 67 -5.28 5.11 1.78
N VAL A 68 -4.16 4.45 1.52
CA VAL A 68 -3.87 3.11 2.04
C VAL A 68 -3.35 3.17 3.48
N GLY A 69 -2.86 4.33 3.92
CA GLY A 69 -2.37 4.54 5.27
C GLY A 69 -3.45 4.36 6.33
N LYS A 70 -3.15 3.61 7.35
CA LYS A 70 -4.05 3.36 8.50
C LYS A 70 -3.54 4.13 9.70
N CYS A 71 -3.64 5.46 9.62
CA CYS A 71 -3.18 6.32 10.69
C CYS A 71 -4.02 6.10 11.95
N SER A 72 -3.36 6.06 13.10
CA SER A 72 -4.01 6.03 14.40
C SER A 72 -3.92 7.41 15.05
N TRP A 73 -5.03 7.88 15.57
CA TRP A 73 -5.19 9.22 16.11
C TRP A 73 -5.76 9.17 17.52
N LYS A 74 -5.31 10.07 18.36
CA LYS A 74 -6.04 10.44 19.57
C LYS A 74 -7.00 11.54 19.19
N VAL A 75 -8.29 11.29 19.39
CA VAL A 75 -9.34 12.27 19.11
C VAL A 75 -9.81 12.84 20.45
N TYR A 76 -9.70 14.12 20.58
CA TYR A 76 -10.14 14.89 21.73
C TYR A 76 -11.54 15.39 21.46
N SER A 77 -12.49 15.08 22.32
CA SER A 77 -13.89 15.47 22.18
C SER A 77 -14.43 16.15 23.42
N LYS A 78 -15.44 16.97 23.22
CA LYS A 78 -16.22 17.63 24.28
C LYS A 78 -17.69 17.53 23.96
N ASN A 79 -18.48 17.04 24.90
CA ASN A 79 -19.90 16.80 24.68
C ASN A 79 -20.22 15.97 23.44
N GLY A 80 -19.38 14.99 23.13
CA GLY A 80 -19.52 14.14 21.94
C GLY A 80 -19.08 14.77 20.61
N ILE A 81 -18.59 15.99 20.62
CA ILE A 81 -18.11 16.70 19.42
C ILE A 81 -16.59 16.56 19.34
N PRO A 82 -16.02 16.00 18.26
CA PRO A 82 -14.57 16.00 18.05
C PRO A 82 -14.05 17.44 17.92
N LEU A 83 -13.03 17.77 18.69
CA LEU A 83 -12.41 19.08 18.67
C LEU A 83 -11.14 19.10 17.82
N ARG A 84 -10.27 18.12 18.04
CA ARG A 84 -9.01 17.99 17.33
C ARG A 84 -8.52 16.54 17.32
N GLU A 85 -7.58 16.27 16.46
CA GLU A 85 -6.81 15.04 16.45
C GLU A 85 -5.34 15.29 16.75
N GLU A 86 -4.74 14.30 17.37
CA GLU A 86 -3.32 14.23 17.59
C GLU A 86 -2.83 12.86 17.15
N GLN A 87 -1.73 12.83 16.42
CA GLN A 87 -1.14 11.57 16.00
C GLN A 87 -0.67 10.76 17.20
N THR A 88 -0.99 9.47 17.23
CA THR A 88 -0.50 8.61 18.31
C THR A 88 0.94 8.22 18.06
N SER A 89 1.78 8.32 19.08
CA SER A 89 3.13 7.78 19.06
C SER A 89 3.17 6.27 19.33
N THR A 90 2.07 5.72 19.81
CA THR A 90 1.92 4.30 20.09
C THR A 90 1.09 3.67 18.98
N TYR A 91 1.73 3.21 17.93
CA TYR A 91 1.11 2.27 17.02
C TYR A 91 0.92 0.96 17.80
N PRO A 92 -0.23 0.30 17.72
CA PRO A 92 -0.33 -1.04 18.23
C PRO A 92 0.60 -1.90 17.39
N LEU A 93 1.79 -2.16 17.92
CA LEU A 93 2.65 -3.20 17.39
C LEU A 93 1.86 -4.50 17.51
N TYR A 94 1.52 -5.10 16.38
CA TYR A 94 0.86 -6.39 16.34
C TYR A 94 1.79 -7.44 16.95
N GLY A 95 1.48 -7.80 18.20
CA GLY A 95 2.20 -8.77 18.98
C GLY A 95 3.50 -8.22 19.60
N LYS A 96 4.02 -8.92 20.57
CA LYS A 96 5.39 -8.77 21.02
C LYS A 96 6.27 -9.30 19.88
N HIS A 97 6.67 -8.43 18.97
CA HIS A 97 7.69 -8.77 18.00
C HIS A 97 8.99 -8.98 18.76
N THR A 98 9.19 -10.17 19.20
CA THR A 98 10.52 -10.65 19.54
C THR A 98 11.29 -10.61 18.23
N PRO A 99 12.44 -9.93 18.14
CA PRO A 99 13.31 -10.01 16.98
C PRO A 99 13.56 -11.49 16.69
N GLY A 100 12.90 -12.02 15.67
CA GLY A 100 13.07 -13.42 15.30
C GLY A 100 14.20 -13.50 14.29
N LYS A 101 15.20 -14.27 14.60
CA LYS A 101 16.17 -14.72 13.61
C LYS A 101 15.49 -15.82 12.80
N TYR A 102 15.33 -15.58 11.50
CA TYR A 102 14.87 -16.62 10.59
C TYR A 102 16.09 -17.17 9.86
N THR A 103 16.42 -18.42 10.16
CA THR A 103 17.33 -19.16 9.29
C THR A 103 16.53 -19.85 8.22
N TRP A 104 16.88 -19.65 6.99
CA TRP A 104 16.30 -20.38 5.89
C TRP A 104 17.37 -21.16 5.14
N LYS A 105 16.98 -22.32 4.60
CA LYS A 105 17.87 -23.20 3.86
C LYS A 105 17.39 -23.31 2.43
N CYS A 106 18.31 -23.34 1.52
CA CYS A 106 18.06 -23.65 0.14
C CYS A 106 19.17 -24.55 -0.37
N MET A 107 18.83 -25.63 -1.09
CA MET A 107 19.78 -26.64 -1.54
C MET A 107 20.68 -27.18 -0.42
N GLY A 108 20.11 -27.34 0.79
CA GLY A 108 20.81 -27.82 1.98
C GLY A 108 21.81 -26.85 2.60
N LYS A 109 22.01 -25.68 2.02
CA LYS A 109 22.91 -24.63 2.54
C LYS A 109 22.15 -23.64 3.39
N ASP A 110 22.72 -23.25 4.52
CA ASP A 110 22.22 -22.12 5.30
C ASP A 110 22.47 -20.84 4.49
N ARG A 111 21.40 -20.09 4.22
CA ARG A 111 21.44 -18.83 3.45
C ARG A 111 21.55 -17.60 4.34
N GLY A 112 21.83 -17.82 5.62
CA GLY A 112 22.02 -16.77 6.61
C GLY A 112 20.78 -16.46 7.43
N GLU A 113 20.94 -15.51 8.32
CA GLU A 113 19.87 -15.00 9.16
C GLU A 113 19.23 -13.81 8.49
N ALA A 114 17.98 -13.93 8.10
CA ALA A 114 17.17 -12.75 7.77
C ALA A 114 16.85 -12.02 9.08
N ILE A 115 17.49 -10.88 9.29
CA ILE A 115 17.18 -10.02 10.43
C ILE A 115 15.92 -9.25 10.08
N ARG A 116 14.82 -9.59 10.72
CA ARG A 116 13.55 -8.94 10.46
C ARG A 116 13.47 -7.49 10.94
N TYR A 117 14.32 -6.99 11.76
CA TYR A 117 14.30 -5.62 12.28
C TYR A 117 15.70 -5.13 12.50
N GLY A 118 16.17 -4.26 11.64
CA GLY A 118 17.35 -3.41 11.78
C GLY A 118 18.62 -4.05 12.30
N ALA A 119 19.74 -3.78 11.68
CA ALA A 119 21.05 -4.15 12.21
C ALA A 119 21.20 -3.64 13.65
N GLY A 120 21.38 -4.57 14.60
CA GLY A 120 21.59 -4.26 16.01
C GLY A 120 20.38 -4.41 16.93
N GLY A 121 19.27 -5.00 16.46
CA GLY A 121 18.12 -5.33 17.32
C GLY A 121 17.31 -4.14 17.84
N LYS A 122 17.58 -2.94 17.36
CA LYS A 122 16.74 -1.77 17.64
C LYS A 122 15.62 -1.76 16.62
N ILE A 123 14.41 -1.97 17.09
CA ILE A 123 13.20 -1.71 16.31
C ILE A 123 13.23 -0.22 15.93
N PRO A 124 13.25 0.14 14.63
CA PRO A 124 13.12 1.53 14.24
C PRO A 124 11.88 2.10 14.91
N SER A 125 11.94 3.31 15.42
CA SER A 125 10.77 3.96 15.99
C SER A 125 9.69 4.04 14.92
N PHE A 126 8.68 3.20 15.02
CA PHE A 126 7.44 3.33 14.26
C PHE A 126 6.72 4.58 14.74
N SER A 127 7.29 5.72 14.47
CA SER A 127 6.59 6.96 14.69
C SER A 127 5.63 7.12 13.51
N PRO A 128 4.35 6.75 13.65
CA PRO A 128 3.42 6.91 12.56
C PRO A 128 3.33 8.39 12.24
N ARG A 129 3.57 8.74 11.00
CA ARG A 129 3.49 10.13 10.56
C ARG A 129 2.20 10.29 9.78
N GLY A 130 1.17 10.81 10.46
CA GLY A 130 -0.07 11.19 9.80
C GLY A 130 0.17 12.31 8.80
N CYS A 131 -0.82 12.54 7.95
CA CYS A 131 -0.79 13.64 7.01
C CYS A 131 -1.72 14.77 7.45
N GLN A 132 -1.63 15.90 6.77
CA GLN A 132 -2.48 17.07 7.03
C GLN A 132 -3.97 16.78 6.89
N LYS A 133 -4.37 15.87 5.99
CA LYS A 133 -5.77 15.43 5.89
C LYS A 133 -6.28 14.78 7.18
N GLY A 134 -5.43 14.01 7.84
CA GLY A 134 -5.78 13.33 9.07
C GLY A 134 -5.90 14.29 10.24
N ILE A 135 -4.92 15.18 10.41
CA ILE A 135 -4.90 16.11 11.55
C ILE A 135 -6.00 17.17 11.48
N THR A 136 -6.63 17.36 10.34
CA THR A 136 -7.74 18.29 10.12
C THR A 136 -9.08 17.60 9.88
N TYR A 137 -9.18 16.30 10.18
CA TYR A 137 -10.38 15.54 9.83
C TYR A 137 -11.62 15.96 10.65
N SER A 138 -11.44 16.34 11.91
CA SER A 138 -12.52 16.88 12.72
C SER A 138 -13.04 18.21 12.18
N ASP A 139 -12.18 19.06 11.67
CA ASP A 139 -12.57 20.31 11.01
C ASP A 139 -13.30 20.04 9.69
N TYR A 140 -12.83 19.07 8.91
CA TYR A 140 -13.53 18.61 7.71
C TYR A 140 -14.97 18.15 8.03
N MET A 141 -15.16 17.39 9.10
CA MET A 141 -16.51 16.93 9.52
C MET A 141 -17.42 18.06 9.95
N LYS A 142 -16.89 19.18 10.43
CA LYS A 142 -17.65 20.36 10.87
C LYS A 142 -17.96 21.35 9.74
N GLN A 143 -17.36 21.18 8.57
CA GLN A 143 -17.58 22.10 7.44
C GLN A 143 -19.07 22.20 7.07
N GLY A 144 -19.49 23.40 6.70
CA GLY A 144 -20.88 23.67 6.36
C GLY A 144 -21.39 22.93 5.13
N ASN A 145 -20.48 22.55 4.24
CA ASN A 145 -20.78 21.79 3.01
C ASN A 145 -20.78 20.27 3.21
N PHE A 146 -20.50 19.78 4.41
CA PHE A 146 -20.59 18.35 4.73
C PHE A 146 -22.05 17.90 4.72
N LEU A 147 -22.34 16.81 4.01
CA LEU A 147 -23.69 16.25 3.91
C LEU A 147 -24.10 15.63 5.26
N LYS A 148 -25.01 16.31 5.99
CA LYS A 148 -25.49 15.88 7.29
C LYS A 148 -26.81 15.12 7.26
N TYR A 149 -27.51 15.19 6.14
CA TYR A 149 -28.86 14.63 5.97
C TYR A 149 -28.97 13.92 4.64
N PRO A 150 -29.85 12.91 4.53
CA PRO A 150 -30.15 12.27 3.28
C PRO A 150 -30.74 13.25 2.25
N LEU A 151 -30.27 13.14 1.02
CA LEU A 151 -30.75 13.91 -0.12
C LEU A 151 -31.29 12.98 -1.19
N LYS A 152 -32.56 13.21 -1.57
CA LYS A 152 -33.19 12.52 -2.69
C LYS A 152 -33.15 13.38 -3.94
N ARG A 153 -32.73 12.82 -5.05
CA ARG A 153 -32.73 13.51 -6.33
C ARG A 153 -34.18 13.81 -6.78
N VAL A 154 -34.39 15.02 -7.27
CA VAL A 154 -35.67 15.46 -7.85
C VAL A 154 -35.46 15.76 -9.32
N GLY A 155 -36.24 15.12 -10.17
CA GLY A 155 -36.12 15.24 -11.61
C GLY A 155 -35.08 14.33 -12.25
N GLU A 156 -34.61 14.68 -13.42
CA GLU A 156 -33.73 13.87 -14.24
C GLU A 156 -32.31 13.71 -13.67
N ARG A 157 -31.67 12.60 -14.03
CA ARG A 157 -30.26 12.37 -13.70
C ARG A 157 -29.39 13.43 -14.35
N GLY A 158 -28.49 14.05 -13.57
CA GLY A 158 -27.67 15.18 -14.02
C GLY A 158 -28.29 16.56 -13.78
N GLY A 159 -29.58 16.66 -13.49
CA GLY A 159 -30.29 17.91 -13.23
C GLY A 159 -29.88 18.66 -11.95
N ARG A 160 -29.04 18.06 -11.11
CA ARG A 160 -28.46 18.65 -9.88
C ARG A 160 -29.49 19.17 -8.87
N LYS A 161 -30.75 18.74 -8.96
CA LYS A 161 -31.80 19.13 -8.03
C LYS A 161 -31.97 18.05 -6.95
N TRP A 162 -31.89 18.48 -5.71
CA TRP A 162 -31.96 17.59 -4.54
C TRP A 162 -32.95 18.11 -3.55
N LYS A 163 -33.69 17.19 -2.90
CA LYS A 163 -34.57 17.47 -1.79
C LYS A 163 -34.09 16.73 -0.54
N ARG A 164 -34.00 17.43 0.57
CA ARG A 164 -33.73 16.82 1.86
C ARG A 164 -34.94 15.93 2.27
N ILE A 165 -34.65 14.72 2.71
CA ILE A 165 -35.61 13.77 3.25
C ILE A 165 -35.19 13.35 4.66
N SER A 166 -36.11 12.73 5.42
CA SER A 166 -35.75 12.14 6.71
C SER A 166 -34.92 10.87 6.56
N TRP A 167 -34.22 10.49 7.61
CA TRP A 167 -33.52 9.20 7.64
C TRP A 167 -34.49 8.03 7.54
N GLU A 168 -35.65 8.11 8.21
CA GLU A 168 -36.69 7.10 8.14
C GLU A 168 -37.21 6.90 6.71
N GLN A 169 -37.52 8.00 6.02
CA GLN A 169 -37.92 7.92 4.62
C GLN A 169 -36.82 7.30 3.75
N ALA A 170 -35.55 7.69 3.95
CA ALA A 170 -34.44 7.13 3.19
C ALA A 170 -34.29 5.62 3.41
N PHE A 171 -34.37 5.18 4.68
CA PHE A 171 -34.26 3.76 5.01
C PHE A 171 -35.43 2.94 4.44
N ASN A 172 -36.64 3.42 4.54
CA ASN A 172 -37.79 2.72 4.00
C ASN A 172 -37.70 2.58 2.48
N GLU A 173 -37.43 3.67 1.77
CA GLU A 173 -37.30 3.62 0.31
C GLU A 173 -36.17 2.70 -0.17
N ILE A 174 -35.03 2.66 0.55
CA ILE A 174 -33.92 1.78 0.23
C ILE A 174 -34.28 0.32 0.54
N ALA A 175 -34.91 0.08 1.71
CA ALA A 175 -35.32 -1.26 2.11
C ALA A 175 -36.35 -1.86 1.15
N ASP A 176 -37.37 -1.09 0.76
CA ASP A 176 -38.35 -1.51 -0.21
C ASP A 176 -37.70 -1.94 -1.53
N LYS A 177 -36.74 -1.13 -2.02
CA LYS A 177 -35.98 -1.47 -3.23
C LYS A 177 -35.15 -2.75 -3.10
N ILE A 178 -34.52 -2.94 -1.96
CA ILE A 178 -33.74 -4.15 -1.71
C ILE A 178 -34.66 -5.38 -1.66
N ILE A 179 -35.82 -5.26 -1.00
CA ILE A 179 -36.80 -6.33 -0.91
C ILE A 179 -37.33 -6.69 -2.30
N ASP A 180 -37.74 -5.68 -3.09
CA ASP A 180 -38.21 -5.89 -4.46
C ASP A 180 -37.20 -6.64 -5.34
N ILE A 181 -35.91 -6.24 -5.25
CA ILE A 181 -34.84 -6.87 -6.02
C ILE A 181 -34.58 -8.29 -5.50
N THR A 182 -34.55 -8.49 -4.20
CA THR A 182 -34.25 -9.79 -3.59
C THR A 182 -35.37 -10.81 -3.91
N LEU A 183 -36.59 -10.37 -3.92
CA LEU A 183 -37.73 -11.24 -4.26
C LEU A 183 -37.80 -11.58 -5.76
N LYS A 184 -37.33 -10.69 -6.62
CA LYS A 184 -37.34 -10.89 -8.06
C LYS A 184 -36.13 -11.67 -8.56
N ASP A 185 -34.93 -11.18 -8.27
CA ASP A 185 -33.65 -11.78 -8.65
C ASP A 185 -32.53 -11.16 -7.81
N PRO A 186 -32.16 -11.80 -6.69
CA PRO A 186 -31.14 -11.27 -5.79
C PRO A 186 -29.76 -11.11 -6.45
N GLY A 187 -29.47 -11.88 -7.50
CA GLY A 187 -28.21 -11.78 -8.24
C GLY A 187 -28.02 -10.47 -8.99
N THR A 188 -29.11 -9.70 -9.20
CA THR A 188 -29.02 -8.36 -9.79
C THR A 188 -28.68 -7.27 -8.79
N MET A 189 -28.67 -7.56 -7.49
CA MET A 189 -28.17 -6.66 -6.46
C MET A 189 -26.65 -6.70 -6.42
N ILE A 190 -26.02 -5.67 -6.96
CA ILE A 190 -24.56 -5.58 -7.04
C ILE A 190 -24.04 -4.62 -5.97
N THR A 191 -23.20 -5.13 -5.10
CA THR A 191 -22.47 -4.32 -4.12
C THR A 191 -20.99 -4.28 -4.50
N THR A 192 -20.41 -3.10 -4.52
CA THR A 192 -18.98 -2.92 -4.73
C THR A 192 -18.25 -2.76 -3.41
N SER A 193 -17.21 -3.55 -3.20
CA SER A 193 -16.34 -3.41 -2.06
C SER A 193 -15.13 -2.56 -2.46
N ARG A 194 -14.90 -1.46 -1.75
CA ARG A 194 -13.66 -0.69 -1.90
C ARG A 194 -12.58 -1.25 -1.00
N PRO A 195 -11.44 -1.68 -1.53
CA PRO A 195 -10.38 -2.29 -0.76
C PRO A 195 -9.67 -1.32 0.20
N PHE A 196 -9.73 -0.03 -0.11
CA PHE A 196 -9.04 1.00 0.67
C PHE A 196 -9.81 1.46 1.91
N SER A 197 -11.11 1.23 1.95
CA SER A 197 -11.98 1.55 3.07
C SER A 197 -12.34 0.28 3.85
N GLN A 198 -11.43 -0.21 4.65
CA GLN A 198 -11.61 -1.52 5.32
C GLN A 198 -12.44 -1.48 6.61
N LEU A 199 -12.88 -0.31 7.06
CA LEU A 199 -13.51 -0.17 8.37
C LEU A 199 -14.93 -0.79 8.45
N SER A 200 -15.62 -0.95 7.33
CA SER A 200 -16.98 -1.51 7.29
C SER A 200 -17.17 -2.65 6.29
N LYS A 201 -16.10 -3.16 5.73
CA LYS A 201 -16.13 -4.15 4.66
C LYS A 201 -16.93 -5.40 5.01
N GLY A 202 -16.69 -5.97 6.18
CA GLY A 202 -17.36 -7.20 6.61
C GLY A 202 -18.87 -7.07 6.75
N GLY A 203 -19.39 -5.91 7.12
CA GLY A 203 -20.84 -5.66 7.23
C GLY A 203 -21.56 -5.71 5.89
N SER A 204 -21.02 -4.99 4.89
CA SER A 204 -21.63 -4.96 3.54
C SER A 204 -21.51 -6.30 2.82
N GLU A 205 -20.36 -6.99 2.97
CA GLU A 205 -20.15 -8.31 2.39
C GLU A 205 -21.12 -9.34 2.97
N ARG A 206 -21.26 -9.37 4.29
CA ARG A 206 -22.20 -10.25 4.95
C ARG A 206 -23.65 -9.96 4.58
N PHE A 207 -24.04 -8.68 4.57
CA PHE A 207 -25.38 -8.25 4.18
C PHE A 207 -25.73 -8.71 2.75
N THR A 208 -24.85 -8.41 1.80
CA THR A 208 -25.06 -8.77 0.39
C THR A 208 -25.11 -10.30 0.21
N GLY A 209 -24.20 -11.03 0.84
CA GLY A 209 -24.14 -12.49 0.77
C GLY A 209 -25.39 -13.17 1.37
N LEU A 210 -25.89 -12.67 2.50
CA LEU A 210 -27.12 -13.22 3.13
C LEU A 210 -28.36 -13.02 2.28
N LEU A 211 -28.41 -11.97 1.45
CA LEU A 211 -29.52 -11.69 0.53
C LEU A 211 -29.36 -12.34 -0.85
N GLY A 212 -28.27 -13.07 -1.08
CA GLY A 212 -27.98 -13.70 -2.37
C GLY A 212 -27.51 -12.73 -3.46
N GLY A 213 -27.09 -11.51 -3.06
CA GLY A 213 -26.56 -10.50 -3.99
C GLY A 213 -25.11 -10.77 -4.39
N MET A 214 -24.66 -10.08 -5.43
CA MET A 214 -23.31 -10.17 -5.97
C MET A 214 -22.40 -9.13 -5.32
N LEU A 215 -21.28 -9.58 -4.75
CA LEU A 215 -20.21 -8.71 -4.33
C LEU A 215 -19.15 -8.61 -5.44
N VAL A 216 -18.92 -7.39 -5.93
CA VAL A 216 -17.89 -7.12 -6.93
C VAL A 216 -16.66 -6.53 -6.22
N PRO A 217 -15.57 -7.28 -6.10
CA PRO A 217 -14.33 -6.78 -5.54
C PRO A 217 -13.59 -5.91 -6.59
N VAL A 218 -13.93 -4.63 -6.63
CA VAL A 218 -13.43 -3.68 -7.66
C VAL A 218 -11.92 -3.72 -7.83
N SER A 219 -11.19 -3.86 -6.73
CA SER A 219 -9.72 -3.92 -6.79
C SER A 219 -9.18 -5.18 -7.41
N ALA A 220 -9.85 -6.31 -7.19
CA ALA A 220 -9.46 -7.56 -7.83
C ALA A 220 -9.77 -7.52 -9.34
N MET A 221 -10.85 -6.84 -9.73
CA MET A 221 -11.22 -6.71 -11.14
C MET A 221 -10.28 -5.80 -11.94
N VAL A 222 -9.79 -4.74 -11.34
CA VAL A 222 -8.87 -3.81 -12.03
C VAL A 222 -7.39 -4.15 -11.81
N GLY A 223 -7.10 -5.17 -11.00
CA GLY A 223 -5.73 -5.57 -10.68
C GLY A 223 -4.94 -4.57 -9.83
N ASP A 224 -5.60 -3.54 -9.36
CA ASP A 224 -4.98 -2.36 -8.74
C ASP A 224 -4.42 -2.66 -7.34
N ALA A 225 -5.17 -3.39 -6.52
CA ALA A 225 -4.75 -3.70 -5.16
C ALA A 225 -4.09 -5.08 -5.00
N TYR A 226 -4.33 -5.96 -5.93
CA TYR A 226 -3.81 -7.32 -5.91
C TYR A 226 -3.52 -7.75 -7.34
N PRO A 227 -2.28 -7.54 -7.81
CA PRO A 227 -1.87 -8.02 -9.12
C PRO A 227 -2.22 -9.50 -9.27
N ALA A 228 -3.03 -9.83 -10.24
CA ALA A 228 -3.58 -11.19 -10.38
C ALA A 228 -2.46 -12.23 -10.49
N GLY A 229 -1.41 -11.95 -11.25
CA GLY A 229 -0.25 -12.82 -11.36
C GLY A 229 0.44 -13.07 -10.03
N HIS A 230 0.71 -12.02 -9.26
CA HIS A 230 1.32 -12.12 -7.94
C HIS A 230 0.45 -12.94 -6.98
N THR A 231 -0.86 -12.68 -6.95
CA THR A 231 -1.78 -13.40 -6.06
C THR A 231 -1.91 -14.87 -6.44
N VAL A 232 -1.90 -15.19 -7.72
CA VAL A 232 -2.03 -16.57 -8.22
C VAL A 232 -0.74 -17.35 -8.01
N LEU A 233 0.43 -16.74 -8.29
CA LEU A 233 1.70 -17.46 -8.26
C LEU A 233 2.32 -17.60 -6.88
N ILE A 234 2.23 -16.57 -6.05
CA ILE A 234 2.92 -16.55 -4.74
C ILE A 234 1.99 -16.20 -3.57
N GLY A 235 0.68 -16.17 -3.81
CA GLY A 235 -0.28 -15.78 -2.81
C GLY A 235 -0.20 -14.29 -2.47
N ARG A 236 -0.87 -13.90 -1.39
CA ARG A 236 -0.92 -12.52 -0.93
C ARG A 236 0.27 -12.24 0.00
N ILE A 237 1.44 -12.10 -0.57
CA ILE A 237 2.66 -11.78 0.19
C ILE A 237 2.95 -10.29 0.04
N GLY A 238 3.16 -9.63 1.16
CA GLY A 238 3.64 -8.26 1.21
C GLY A 238 4.58 -8.13 2.39
N SER A 239 5.68 -7.39 2.20
CA SER A 239 6.54 -7.02 3.31
C SER A 239 5.84 -6.01 4.22
N ASN A 240 6.24 -5.97 5.48
CA ASN A 240 5.89 -4.86 6.33
C ASN A 240 6.66 -3.61 5.89
N LEU A 241 6.12 -2.43 6.22
CA LEU A 241 6.77 -1.17 5.84
C LEU A 241 8.12 -0.94 6.54
N ASP A 242 8.29 -1.53 7.72
CA ASP A 242 9.55 -1.52 8.46
C ASP A 242 10.68 -2.24 7.73
N ASP A 243 10.37 -3.23 6.90
CA ASP A 243 11.37 -3.91 6.07
C ASP A 243 12.05 -2.94 5.08
N TRP A 244 11.38 -1.84 4.74
CA TRP A 244 11.94 -0.83 3.84
C TRP A 244 13.19 -0.16 4.41
N PHE A 245 13.30 -0.01 5.74
CA PHE A 245 14.49 0.57 6.35
C PHE A 245 15.79 -0.22 6.10
N THR A 246 15.66 -1.51 5.84
CA THR A 246 16.78 -2.42 5.61
C THR A 246 16.99 -2.74 4.14
N ALA A 247 16.20 -2.14 3.24
CA ALA A 247 16.32 -2.36 1.82
C ALA A 247 17.51 -1.58 1.24
N ASP A 248 18.30 -2.23 0.40
CA ASP A 248 19.35 -1.58 -0.38
C ASP A 248 18.81 -0.89 -1.63
N CYS A 249 17.65 -1.38 -2.13
CA CYS A 249 16.98 -0.83 -3.30
C CYS A 249 15.46 -0.93 -3.17
N LEU A 250 14.78 0.18 -3.40
CA LEU A 250 13.33 0.26 -3.46
C LEU A 250 12.89 0.59 -4.89
N VAL A 251 12.07 -0.26 -5.47
CA VAL A 251 11.51 -0.03 -6.80
C VAL A 251 10.04 0.34 -6.70
N GLY A 252 9.72 1.60 -6.94
CA GLY A 252 8.36 2.10 -7.06
C GLY A 252 7.85 1.90 -8.48
N TRP A 253 7.19 0.78 -8.76
CA TRP A 253 6.64 0.50 -10.07
C TRP A 253 5.20 0.97 -10.14
N THR A 254 4.95 2.05 -10.89
CA THR A 254 3.67 2.76 -10.97
C THR A 254 3.11 3.13 -9.56
N GLN A 255 4.03 3.50 -8.68
CA GLN A 255 3.72 3.80 -7.28
C GLN A 255 4.09 5.25 -6.94
N ASN A 256 3.07 6.05 -6.69
CA ASN A 256 3.24 7.42 -6.21
C ASN A 256 3.11 7.45 -4.67
N PHE A 257 3.98 6.75 -3.95
CA PHE A 257 3.87 6.56 -2.50
C PHE A 257 3.94 7.88 -1.72
N THR A 258 4.68 8.87 -2.20
CA THR A 258 4.78 10.17 -1.54
C THR A 258 3.42 10.91 -1.49
N ALA A 259 2.59 10.75 -2.52
CA ALA A 259 1.28 11.40 -2.58
C ALA A 259 0.11 10.48 -2.20
N MET A 260 0.23 9.16 -2.41
CA MET A 260 -0.85 8.20 -2.22
C MET A 260 -0.76 7.41 -0.92
N ARG A 261 0.44 7.23 -0.40
CA ARG A 261 0.73 6.52 0.84
C ARG A 261 1.50 7.42 1.81
N ILE A 262 1.04 8.63 1.99
CA ILE A 262 1.73 9.68 2.72
C ILE A 262 2.25 9.23 4.10
N PRO A 263 1.48 8.49 4.91
CA PRO A 263 1.96 7.99 6.19
C PRO A 263 3.12 7.01 6.09
N ASP A 264 3.21 6.30 4.96
CA ASP A 264 4.19 5.25 4.73
C ASP A 264 5.45 5.80 4.03
N ALA A 265 5.34 6.94 3.37
CA ALA A 265 6.41 7.52 2.56
C ALA A 265 7.71 7.76 3.33
N HIS A 266 7.60 8.05 4.63
CA HIS A 266 8.79 8.29 5.45
C HIS A 266 9.71 7.06 5.53
N PHE A 267 9.16 5.83 5.47
CA PHE A 267 9.99 4.62 5.49
C PHE A 267 10.92 4.56 4.26
N ALA A 268 10.39 4.93 3.07
CA ALA A 268 11.20 5.01 1.86
C ALA A 268 12.26 6.12 1.94
N HIS A 269 11.90 7.29 2.45
CA HIS A 269 12.85 8.40 2.60
C HIS A 269 13.94 8.08 3.62
N GLU A 270 13.59 7.45 4.74
CA GLU A 270 14.56 7.04 5.75
C GLU A 270 15.47 5.92 5.25
N ALA A 271 14.94 4.97 4.47
CA ALA A 271 15.76 3.99 3.77
C ALA A 271 16.80 4.66 2.85
N LYS A 272 16.39 5.69 2.11
CA LYS A 272 17.29 6.48 1.27
C LYS A 272 18.40 7.16 2.10
N TYR A 273 18.06 7.73 3.25
CA TYR A 273 19.06 8.30 4.16
C TYR A 273 20.04 7.24 4.70
N ASN A 274 19.61 5.98 4.77
CA ASN A 274 20.46 4.85 5.14
C ASN A 274 21.24 4.27 3.94
N GLY A 275 21.16 4.88 2.76
CA GLY A 275 21.92 4.50 1.58
C GLY A 275 21.16 3.68 0.53
N ALA A 276 19.89 3.38 0.75
CA ALA A 276 19.06 2.71 -0.25
C ALA A 276 18.91 3.54 -1.53
N ARG A 277 18.90 2.90 -2.67
CA ARG A 277 18.57 3.53 -3.95
C ARG A 277 17.08 3.41 -4.23
N ILE A 278 16.47 4.48 -4.70
CA ILE A 278 15.06 4.50 -5.09
C ILE A 278 14.96 4.62 -6.61
N ILE A 279 14.35 3.62 -7.23
CA ILE A 279 14.06 3.58 -8.65
C ILE A 279 12.56 3.74 -8.83
N VAL A 280 12.14 4.68 -9.67
CA VAL A 280 10.71 4.88 -9.98
C VAL A 280 10.47 4.59 -11.45
N VAL A 281 9.64 3.59 -11.71
CA VAL A 281 9.18 3.21 -13.05
C VAL A 281 7.74 3.68 -13.19
N ASP A 282 7.50 4.69 -14.01
CA ASP A 282 6.16 5.28 -14.14
C ASP A 282 6.06 6.04 -15.48
N PRO A 283 4.95 5.96 -16.20
CA PRO A 283 4.76 6.77 -17.41
C PRO A 283 4.69 8.26 -17.11
N ASN A 284 4.42 8.63 -15.86
CA ASN A 284 4.20 10.00 -15.39
C ASN A 284 5.30 10.41 -14.41
N HIS A 285 5.95 11.55 -14.64
CA HIS A 285 6.90 12.11 -13.69
C HIS A 285 6.16 12.70 -12.49
N ASN A 286 5.75 11.80 -11.59
CA ASN A 286 4.95 12.12 -10.41
C ASN A 286 5.80 12.68 -9.25
N VAL A 287 5.14 13.03 -8.14
CA VAL A 287 5.81 13.61 -6.95
C VAL A 287 6.86 12.66 -6.36
N THR A 288 6.63 11.36 -6.38
CA THR A 288 7.62 10.38 -5.91
C THR A 288 8.84 10.37 -6.80
N ALA A 289 8.66 10.41 -8.12
CA ALA A 289 9.77 10.52 -9.06
C ALA A 289 10.57 11.81 -8.86
N ALA A 290 9.88 12.93 -8.63
CA ALA A 290 10.53 14.23 -8.45
C ALA A 290 11.29 14.36 -7.12
N GLN A 291 10.80 13.77 -6.03
CA GLN A 291 11.34 13.99 -4.69
C GLN A 291 12.23 12.85 -4.19
N ALA A 292 11.93 11.62 -4.56
CA ALA A 292 12.55 10.45 -3.95
C ALA A 292 13.46 9.68 -4.90
N ALA A 293 13.19 9.66 -6.21
CA ALA A 293 13.90 8.81 -7.13
C ALA A 293 15.39 9.21 -7.30
N ASP A 294 16.26 8.19 -7.27
CA ASP A 294 17.64 8.29 -7.74
C ASP A 294 17.73 7.95 -9.23
N LEU A 295 16.78 7.15 -9.70
CA LEU A 295 16.60 6.82 -11.12
C LEU A 295 15.11 6.84 -11.44
N TYR A 296 14.72 7.64 -12.41
CA TYR A 296 13.39 7.62 -12.99
C TYR A 296 13.41 6.96 -14.37
N VAL A 297 12.56 5.99 -14.56
CA VAL A 297 12.42 5.22 -15.80
C VAL A 297 11.04 5.51 -16.40
N PRO A 298 10.94 6.42 -17.37
CA PRO A 298 9.70 6.66 -18.09
C PRO A 298 9.37 5.49 -19.00
N ILE A 299 8.21 4.88 -18.82
CA ILE A 299 7.76 3.78 -19.70
C ILE A 299 6.49 4.19 -20.44
N ARG A 300 6.24 3.55 -21.58
CA ARG A 300 4.94 3.62 -22.24
C ARG A 300 3.93 2.81 -21.43
N MET A 301 2.70 3.32 -21.32
CA MET A 301 1.61 2.54 -20.75
C MET A 301 1.44 1.21 -21.50
N GLY A 302 1.34 0.12 -20.75
CA GLY A 302 1.25 -1.24 -21.30
C GLY A 302 2.57 -1.88 -21.69
N SER A 303 3.73 -1.23 -21.45
CA SER A 303 5.05 -1.83 -21.74
C SER A 303 5.75 -2.43 -20.52
N ASP A 304 5.05 -2.55 -19.39
CA ASP A 304 5.60 -3.06 -18.14
C ASP A 304 6.19 -4.46 -18.27
N SER A 305 5.48 -5.36 -18.93
CA SER A 305 5.95 -6.73 -19.17
C SER A 305 7.22 -6.80 -20.02
N TYR A 306 7.38 -5.90 -20.98
CA TYR A 306 8.59 -5.84 -21.79
C TYR A 306 9.81 -5.40 -20.97
N LEU A 307 9.62 -4.38 -20.11
CA LEU A 307 10.69 -3.94 -19.21
C LEU A 307 11.04 -5.04 -18.21
N ALA A 308 10.04 -5.69 -17.62
CA ALA A 308 10.27 -6.80 -16.70
C ALA A 308 11.01 -7.95 -17.37
N ALA A 309 10.60 -8.35 -18.57
CA ALA A 309 11.27 -9.38 -19.34
C ALA A 309 12.71 -8.99 -19.71
N ALA A 310 12.96 -7.73 -20.04
CA ALA A 310 14.31 -7.23 -20.33
C ALA A 310 15.22 -7.30 -19.09
N ILE A 311 14.70 -6.96 -17.91
CA ILE A 311 15.42 -7.08 -16.64
C ILE A 311 15.75 -8.55 -16.36
N CYS A 312 14.76 -9.45 -16.46
CA CYS A 312 14.97 -10.88 -16.27
C CYS A 312 16.01 -11.44 -17.27
N ASN A 313 15.91 -11.07 -18.56
CA ASN A 313 16.86 -11.50 -19.56
C ASN A 313 18.30 -11.05 -19.26
N THR A 314 18.46 -9.83 -18.75
CA THR A 314 19.78 -9.30 -18.33
C THR A 314 20.34 -10.10 -17.15
N ILE A 315 19.51 -10.33 -16.13
CA ILE A 315 19.90 -11.09 -14.92
C ILE A 315 20.33 -12.51 -15.31
N ILE A 316 19.57 -13.17 -16.19
CA ILE A 316 19.89 -14.53 -16.66
C ILE A 316 21.16 -14.54 -17.47
N LYS A 317 21.31 -13.65 -18.46
CA LYS A 317 22.51 -13.57 -19.31
C LYS A 317 23.79 -13.29 -18.53
N GLU A 318 23.71 -12.43 -17.54
CA GLU A 318 24.84 -12.05 -16.69
C GLU A 318 25.04 -13.03 -15.53
N LYS A 319 24.21 -14.06 -15.41
CA LYS A 319 24.22 -15.06 -14.31
C LYS A 319 24.18 -14.42 -12.92
N LYS A 320 23.47 -13.29 -12.78
CA LYS A 320 23.31 -12.55 -11.54
C LYS A 320 22.11 -13.02 -10.72
N TYR A 321 21.90 -14.32 -10.67
CA TYR A 321 20.83 -14.94 -9.89
C TYR A 321 21.41 -15.97 -8.90
N ASP A 322 20.70 -16.23 -7.82
CA ASP A 322 21.03 -17.31 -6.90
C ASP A 322 20.61 -18.66 -7.54
N ALA A 323 21.60 -19.40 -8.05
CA ALA A 323 21.34 -20.63 -8.78
C ALA A 323 20.67 -21.71 -7.89
N ASP A 324 21.06 -21.81 -6.63
CA ASP A 324 20.48 -22.77 -5.70
C ASP A 324 19.02 -22.43 -5.41
N PHE A 325 18.71 -21.14 -5.20
CA PHE A 325 17.33 -20.67 -5.05
C PHE A 325 16.49 -20.97 -6.31
N MET A 326 17.04 -20.68 -7.50
CA MET A 326 16.32 -20.93 -8.75
C MET A 326 16.02 -22.41 -8.95
N LYS A 327 16.95 -23.30 -8.60
CA LYS A 327 16.75 -24.74 -8.71
C LYS A 327 15.67 -25.29 -7.80
N GLU A 328 15.50 -24.72 -6.61
CA GLU A 328 14.63 -25.28 -5.58
C GLU A 328 13.29 -24.55 -5.44
N GLN A 329 13.29 -23.22 -5.63
CA GLN A 329 12.16 -22.37 -5.27
C GLN A 329 11.40 -21.77 -6.47
N THR A 330 11.81 -22.14 -7.70
CA THR A 330 11.19 -21.61 -8.93
C THR A 330 10.91 -22.73 -9.93
N ASP A 331 10.13 -22.41 -10.96
CA ASP A 331 9.87 -23.27 -12.11
C ASP A 331 10.94 -23.20 -13.22
N LEU A 332 11.98 -22.40 -13.03
CA LEU A 332 13.05 -22.24 -14.03
C LEU A 332 13.72 -23.57 -14.44
N PRO A 333 13.92 -24.55 -13.56
CA PRO A 333 14.51 -25.84 -13.95
C PRO A 333 13.60 -26.73 -14.79
N PHE A 334 12.31 -26.45 -14.88
CA PHE A 334 11.38 -27.33 -15.57
C PHE A 334 11.64 -27.36 -17.06
N LEU A 335 11.66 -28.56 -17.63
CA LEU A 335 11.87 -28.77 -19.04
C LEU A 335 10.71 -28.21 -19.87
N VAL A 336 11.03 -27.43 -20.87
CA VAL A 336 10.07 -26.87 -21.84
C VAL A 336 10.25 -27.57 -23.17
N ARG A 337 9.23 -28.20 -23.67
CA ARG A 337 9.20 -28.80 -25.01
C ARG A 337 9.33 -27.72 -26.09
N LEU A 338 10.29 -27.86 -26.98
CA LEU A 338 10.52 -26.85 -28.01
C LEU A 338 9.52 -26.89 -29.18
N ASP A 339 8.81 -28.02 -29.34
CA ASP A 339 7.80 -28.19 -30.39
C ASP A 339 6.48 -27.43 -30.07
N ASN A 340 6.05 -27.41 -28.82
CA ASN A 340 4.77 -26.82 -28.43
C ASN A 340 4.88 -25.68 -27.40
N LYS A 341 6.09 -25.37 -26.89
CA LYS A 341 6.40 -24.34 -25.91
C LYS A 341 5.70 -24.51 -24.55
N LYS A 342 5.35 -25.74 -24.19
CA LYS A 342 4.77 -26.09 -22.89
C LYS A 342 5.76 -26.86 -22.03
N PHE A 343 5.57 -26.82 -20.73
CA PHE A 343 6.36 -27.69 -19.83
C PHE A 343 6.17 -29.16 -20.18
N LEU A 344 7.25 -29.93 -20.04
CA LEU A 344 7.20 -31.37 -20.17
C LEU A 344 6.50 -31.97 -18.96
N THR A 345 5.41 -32.69 -19.20
CA THR A 345 4.56 -33.27 -18.14
C THR A 345 4.70 -34.81 -18.11
N GLN A 346 4.25 -35.39 -17.01
CA GLN A 346 4.21 -36.86 -16.89
C GLN A 346 3.32 -37.50 -17.96
N LYS A 347 2.26 -36.82 -18.39
CA LYS A 347 1.39 -37.25 -19.47
C LYS A 347 2.12 -37.34 -20.83
N ASP A 348 3.11 -36.50 -21.05
CA ASP A 348 3.94 -36.58 -22.25
C ASP A 348 4.88 -37.80 -22.21
N MET A 349 5.27 -38.22 -21.01
CA MET A 349 6.26 -39.27 -20.79
C MET A 349 5.65 -40.65 -20.53
N LYS A 350 4.42 -40.71 -20.02
CA LYS A 350 3.72 -41.93 -19.64
C LYS A 350 2.26 -41.91 -20.08
N PRO A 351 1.68 -43.00 -20.61
CA PRO A 351 0.28 -43.04 -21.04
C PRO A 351 -0.73 -42.60 -19.98
N ASP A 352 -0.51 -43.04 -18.72
CA ASP A 352 -1.39 -42.72 -17.58
C ASP A 352 -0.83 -41.56 -16.71
N GLY A 353 -0.01 -40.70 -17.31
CA GLY A 353 0.66 -39.63 -16.62
C GLY A 353 -0.27 -38.46 -16.25
N LYS A 354 0.13 -37.69 -15.23
CA LYS A 354 -0.59 -36.52 -14.74
C LYS A 354 -0.16 -35.26 -15.51
N ASP A 355 -1.10 -34.34 -15.73
CA ASP A 355 -0.85 -33.07 -16.42
C ASP A 355 -0.02 -32.07 -15.58
N LEU A 356 -0.07 -32.17 -14.27
CA LEU A 356 0.60 -31.23 -13.35
C LEU A 356 1.89 -31.79 -12.74
N GLN A 357 2.36 -32.94 -13.19
CA GLN A 357 3.64 -33.52 -12.78
C GLN A 357 4.68 -33.17 -13.81
N TYR A 358 5.69 -32.38 -13.45
CA TYR A 358 6.71 -31.82 -14.35
C TYR A 358 8.05 -32.55 -14.24
N TYR A 359 8.94 -32.26 -15.17
CA TYR A 359 10.29 -32.82 -15.22
C TYR A 359 11.34 -31.73 -15.23
N PHE A 360 12.48 -32.01 -14.63
CA PHE A 360 13.72 -31.27 -14.80
C PHE A 360 14.82 -32.19 -15.31
N TRP A 361 15.89 -31.62 -15.84
CA TRP A 361 17.07 -32.39 -16.20
C TRP A 361 18.03 -32.45 -15.02
N ASP A 362 18.34 -33.66 -14.55
CA ASP A 362 19.34 -33.84 -13.49
C ASP A 362 20.74 -33.95 -14.10
N THR A 363 21.65 -33.03 -13.75
CA THR A 363 23.01 -32.99 -14.28
C THR A 363 23.89 -34.13 -13.79
N LYS A 364 23.54 -34.74 -12.63
CA LYS A 364 24.29 -35.85 -12.03
C LYS A 364 24.02 -37.18 -12.75
N THR A 365 22.76 -37.44 -13.04
CA THR A 365 22.35 -38.66 -13.72
C THR A 365 22.26 -38.53 -15.23
N ASN A 366 22.30 -37.30 -15.72
CA ASN A 366 22.13 -36.94 -17.12
C ASN A 366 20.81 -37.47 -17.71
N GLN A 367 19.72 -37.34 -16.96
CA GLN A 367 18.38 -37.80 -17.32
C GLN A 367 17.29 -36.80 -16.90
N ALA A 368 16.14 -36.91 -17.56
CA ALA A 368 14.94 -36.22 -17.13
C ALA A 368 14.36 -36.94 -15.89
N VAL A 369 14.19 -36.19 -14.82
CA VAL A 369 13.68 -36.67 -13.55
C VAL A 369 12.38 -35.97 -13.20
N GLU A 370 11.42 -36.71 -12.67
CA GLU A 370 10.19 -36.12 -12.17
C GLU A 370 10.48 -35.13 -11.03
N ALA A 371 9.94 -33.92 -11.15
CA ALA A 371 10.11 -32.92 -10.10
C ALA A 371 9.40 -33.38 -8.83
N PRO A 372 10.07 -33.39 -7.67
CA PRO A 372 9.44 -33.76 -6.42
C PRO A 372 8.41 -32.70 -6.04
N GLY A 373 7.18 -33.11 -5.72
CA GLY A 373 6.16 -32.24 -5.18
C GLY A 373 5.63 -31.18 -6.13
N CYS A 374 4.91 -31.60 -7.14
CA CYS A 374 4.12 -30.67 -7.92
C CYS A 374 2.82 -30.31 -7.19
N MET A 375 2.43 -29.07 -7.33
CA MET A 375 1.40 -28.26 -6.65
C MET A 375 0.00 -28.89 -6.44
N GLU A 376 -0.11 -30.14 -6.07
CA GLU A 376 -1.42 -30.74 -5.75
C GLU A 376 -1.93 -30.36 -4.34
N SER A 377 -1.04 -29.94 -3.44
CA SER A 377 -1.43 -29.48 -2.10
C SER A 377 -0.39 -28.53 -1.50
N PRO A 378 -0.82 -27.42 -0.91
CA PRO A 378 0.05 -26.53 -0.13
C PRO A 378 0.69 -27.22 1.09
N ASP A 379 0.13 -28.36 1.51
CA ASP A 379 0.58 -29.14 2.67
C ASP A 379 1.52 -30.27 2.27
N ASP A 380 1.88 -30.41 0.99
CA ASP A 380 2.76 -31.47 0.54
C ASP A 380 4.21 -31.18 0.96
N LYS A 381 4.60 -31.82 2.05
CA LYS A 381 5.95 -31.73 2.64
C LYS A 381 7.07 -32.27 1.74
N LYS A 382 6.74 -32.78 0.56
CA LYS A 382 7.72 -33.34 -0.40
C LYS A 382 8.38 -32.30 -1.27
N THR A 383 7.95 -31.06 -1.23
CA THR A 383 8.28 -30.03 -2.20
C THR A 383 9.70 -29.46 -2.10
N LEU A 384 10.51 -29.74 -1.09
CA LEU A 384 11.42 -28.68 -0.75
C LEU A 384 12.84 -29.05 -0.40
N ASP A 385 13.32 -30.23 -0.69
CA ASP A 385 14.72 -30.49 -0.43
C ASP A 385 15.35 -31.33 -1.56
N ILE A 386 15.50 -30.70 -2.72
CA ILE A 386 16.16 -31.31 -3.90
C ILE A 386 17.56 -31.79 -3.51
N ALA A 387 18.25 -31.08 -2.64
CA ALA A 387 19.56 -31.49 -2.14
C ALA A 387 19.51 -32.80 -1.34
N LYS A 388 18.48 -33.01 -0.49
CA LYS A 388 18.28 -34.27 0.21
C LYS A 388 17.98 -35.43 -0.73
N LEU A 389 17.28 -35.14 -1.82
CA LEU A 389 16.98 -36.13 -2.85
C LEU A 389 18.18 -36.45 -3.73
N GLY A 390 19.28 -35.72 -3.59
CA GLY A 390 20.52 -35.95 -4.28
C GLY A 390 20.59 -35.44 -5.72
N TYR A 391 19.57 -34.75 -6.20
CA TYR A 391 19.51 -34.22 -7.56
C TYR A 391 20.27 -32.87 -7.71
N ASP A 392 20.59 -32.53 -8.95
CA ASP A 392 21.14 -31.23 -9.34
C ASP A 392 20.47 -30.74 -10.64
N PRO A 393 19.34 -30.03 -10.54
CA PRO A 393 18.61 -29.56 -11.70
C PRO A 393 19.42 -28.61 -12.59
N ALA A 394 19.41 -28.83 -13.91
CA ALA A 394 19.96 -27.92 -14.88
C ALA A 394 19.08 -26.67 -15.01
N LEU A 395 19.70 -25.50 -15.12
CA LEU A 395 19.02 -24.23 -15.38
C LEU A 395 19.10 -23.81 -16.86
N GLU A 396 20.04 -24.37 -17.60
CA GLU A 396 20.29 -24.11 -19.01
C GLU A 396 20.62 -25.41 -19.71
N GLY A 397 20.31 -25.51 -21.01
CA GLY A 397 20.68 -26.62 -21.86
C GLY A 397 19.61 -26.98 -22.88
N ARG A 398 19.96 -27.91 -23.77
CA ARG A 398 19.03 -28.56 -24.69
C ARG A 398 19.16 -30.05 -24.49
N PHE A 399 18.05 -30.70 -24.26
CA PHE A 399 18.00 -32.10 -23.91
C PHE A 399 16.97 -32.81 -24.79
N THR A 400 17.23 -34.03 -25.14
CA THR A 400 16.28 -34.87 -25.90
C THR A 400 15.66 -35.89 -24.95
N VAL A 401 14.35 -35.96 -24.92
CA VAL A 401 13.59 -36.93 -24.15
C VAL A 401 12.69 -37.74 -25.07
N LYS A 402 12.44 -38.99 -24.66
CA LYS A 402 11.54 -39.89 -25.40
C LYS A 402 10.15 -39.81 -24.78
N THR A 403 9.17 -39.43 -25.54
CA THR A 403 7.78 -39.34 -25.12
C THR A 403 7.06 -40.69 -25.11
N ALA A 404 5.89 -40.75 -24.51
CA ALA A 404 5.07 -41.98 -24.37
C ALA A 404 4.71 -42.60 -25.76
N ASP A 405 4.58 -41.79 -26.78
CA ASP A 405 4.35 -42.24 -28.18
C ASP A 405 5.62 -42.67 -28.93
N GLY A 406 6.74 -42.73 -28.24
CA GLY A 406 8.03 -43.17 -28.76
C GLY A 406 8.80 -42.16 -29.57
N LYS A 407 8.35 -40.90 -29.65
CA LYS A 407 9.05 -39.82 -30.39
C LYS A 407 10.12 -39.17 -29.53
N ASP A 408 11.18 -38.79 -30.16
CA ASP A 408 12.20 -37.95 -29.55
C ASP A 408 11.75 -36.49 -29.66
N VAL A 409 11.72 -35.79 -28.50
CA VAL A 409 11.35 -34.38 -28.40
C VAL A 409 12.46 -33.63 -27.71
N GLU A 410 12.84 -32.51 -28.30
CA GLU A 410 13.83 -31.58 -27.74
C GLU A 410 13.17 -30.64 -26.71
#